data_8d5b706db8770487923ef425476473e2
#
_entry.id   8d5b706db8770487923ef425476473e2
#
_cell.length_a   1.000
_cell.length_b   1.000
_cell.length_c   1.000
_cell.angle_alpha   90.00
_cell.angle_beta   90.00
_cell.angle_gamma   90.00
#
_symmetry.space_group_name_H-M   'P 1'
#
loop_
_entity.id
_entity.type
_entity.pdbx_description
1 polymer ?
#
loop_
_entity_poly.entity_id
_entity_poly.type
_entity_poly.pdbx_seq_one_letter_code
_entity_poly.pdbx_strand_id
1 'polypeptide(L)'
;MNKDTAYTPRPTFKKTLRRINIISVIVTMTLIWLLLCFASVVTLKQYAQKNLELTGASMSHTLEAALVFNDPQAANETLATLGKQGQFAMANVFDIHEKQFASWVWNPEDSSDTLGALVSHWLFPVPISQPIMHNGQPVGEIRLAARDTLIGHFIWMSFAVLTGCILFASVIALTITRSLHHGMVEEIQNITDVVHDARKNRNFSRRVKEGRIEEFHRLGEDFNSLLDEMEEWQMKLQEKNAQLMRTAMHDPLTGLANRAAFRNSI
;
A
#
# COMPACT_ATOMS: atom_id res chain seq x y z
N MET A 1 30.55 3.39 42.45
CA MET A 1 29.74 4.16 41.44
C MET A 1 29.41 3.20 40.30
N ASN A 2 28.29 2.48 40.45
CA ASN A 2 27.89 1.34 39.63
C ASN A 2 27.12 1.90 38.45
N LYS A 3 27.65 1.81 37.22
CA LYS A 3 26.92 2.13 35.98
C LYS A 3 26.08 0.92 35.66
N ASP A 4 24.82 0.95 36.03
CA ASP A 4 23.76 0.10 35.47
C ASP A 4 23.65 0.39 34.00
N THR A 5 24.33 -0.40 33.16
CA THR A 5 24.10 -0.47 31.75
C THR A 5 22.71 -1.08 31.57
N ALA A 6 21.71 -0.23 31.39
CA ALA A 6 20.35 -0.63 31.05
C ALA A 6 20.40 -1.55 29.80
N TYR A 7 20.22 -2.85 30.05
CA TYR A 7 20.13 -3.85 28.98
C TYR A 7 18.84 -3.64 28.21
N THR A 8 18.92 -2.83 27.17
CA THR A 8 17.80 -2.71 26.24
C THR A 8 17.62 -4.05 25.54
N PRO A 9 16.49 -4.75 25.72
CA PRO A 9 16.29 -6.04 25.10
C PRO A 9 16.35 -5.87 23.58
N ARG A 10 17.26 -6.58 22.93
CA ARG A 10 17.41 -6.55 21.47
C ARG A 10 16.11 -6.99 20.83
N PRO A 11 15.57 -6.25 19.83
CA PRO A 11 14.34 -6.61 19.19
C PRO A 11 14.47 -8.00 18.54
N THR A 12 13.48 -8.86 18.76
CA THR A 12 13.45 -10.19 18.17
C THR A 12 13.35 -10.06 16.64
N PHE A 13 14.09 -10.88 15.88
CA PHE A 13 14.08 -10.91 14.41
C PHE A 13 12.66 -10.86 13.84
N LYS A 14 11.73 -11.65 14.38
CA LYS A 14 10.30 -11.64 14.05
C LYS A 14 9.67 -10.24 14.15
N LYS A 15 9.97 -9.48 15.21
CA LYS A 15 9.39 -8.13 15.42
C LYS A 15 9.95 -7.11 14.44
N THR A 16 11.25 -7.20 14.15
CA THR A 16 11.93 -6.31 13.21
C THR A 16 11.44 -6.55 11.78
N LEU A 17 11.40 -7.80 11.32
CA LEU A 17 10.96 -8.19 9.99
C LEU A 17 9.50 -7.80 9.74
N ARG A 18 8.61 -8.07 10.72
CA ARG A 18 7.20 -7.66 10.67
C ARG A 18 7.05 -6.14 10.54
N ARG A 19 7.85 -5.36 11.30
CA ARG A 19 7.81 -3.90 11.27
C ARG A 19 8.24 -3.36 9.91
N ILE A 20 9.33 -3.87 9.35
CA ILE A 20 9.83 -3.46 8.01
C ILE A 20 8.77 -3.73 6.95
N ASN A 21 8.18 -4.91 6.93
CA ASN A 21 7.16 -5.25 5.94
C ASN A 21 5.89 -4.41 6.07
N ILE A 22 5.40 -4.18 7.29
CA ILE A 22 4.23 -3.31 7.50
C ILE A 22 4.52 -1.90 6.99
N ILE A 23 5.68 -1.34 7.32
CA ILE A 23 6.08 0.00 6.86
C ILE A 23 6.17 0.02 5.33
N SER A 24 6.80 -0.99 4.71
CA SER A 24 6.90 -1.09 3.25
C SER A 24 5.52 -1.13 2.58
N VAL A 25 4.61 -1.96 3.09
CA VAL A 25 3.22 -2.04 2.56
C VAL A 25 2.50 -0.70 2.70
N ILE A 26 2.58 -0.05 3.87
CA ILE A 26 1.94 1.25 4.09
C ILE A 26 2.51 2.31 3.13
N VAL A 27 3.83 2.42 3.03
CA VAL A 27 4.49 3.40 2.15
C VAL A 27 4.10 3.18 0.69
N THR A 28 4.17 1.93 0.21
CA THR A 28 3.82 1.58 -1.17
C THR A 28 2.35 1.88 -1.47
N MET A 29 1.43 1.47 -0.58
CA MET A 29 -0.01 1.71 -0.75
C MET A 29 -0.36 3.19 -0.70
N THR A 30 0.28 3.97 0.18
CA THR A 30 0.10 5.42 0.25
C THR A 30 0.58 6.11 -1.04
N LEU A 31 1.73 5.69 -1.57
CA LEU A 31 2.27 6.24 -2.81
C LEU A 31 1.35 5.94 -4.00
N ILE A 32 0.86 4.70 -4.12
CA ILE A 32 -0.08 4.30 -5.17
C ILE A 32 -1.38 5.11 -5.05
N TRP A 33 -1.90 5.27 -3.83
CA TRP A 33 -3.12 6.04 -3.58
C TRP A 33 -2.98 7.51 -4.01
N LEU A 34 -1.87 8.17 -3.65
CA LEU A 34 -1.57 9.54 -4.05
C LEU A 34 -1.48 9.67 -5.58
N LEU A 35 -0.81 8.73 -6.24
CA LEU A 35 -0.67 8.73 -7.70
C LEU A 35 -2.01 8.55 -8.39
N LEU A 36 -2.86 7.64 -7.92
CA LEU A 36 -4.19 7.41 -8.47
C LEU A 36 -5.12 8.60 -8.22
N CYS A 37 -5.07 9.23 -7.04
CA CYS A 37 -5.82 10.47 -6.77
C CYS A 37 -5.40 11.58 -7.72
N PHE A 38 -4.10 11.79 -7.90
CA PHE A 38 -3.57 12.77 -8.84
C PHE A 38 -4.04 12.50 -10.28
N ALA A 39 -3.91 11.25 -10.75
CA ALA A 39 -4.37 10.85 -12.07
C ALA A 39 -5.88 11.07 -12.25
N SER A 40 -6.70 10.75 -11.24
CA SER A 40 -8.14 10.97 -11.25
C SER A 40 -8.50 12.45 -11.42
N VAL A 41 -7.83 13.33 -10.68
CA VAL A 41 -8.04 14.80 -10.79
C VAL A 41 -7.66 15.31 -12.17
N VAL A 42 -6.53 14.89 -12.72
CA VAL A 42 -6.08 15.31 -14.06
C VAL A 42 -7.07 14.82 -15.14
N THR A 43 -7.50 13.56 -15.05
CA THR A 43 -8.47 12.99 -16.01
C THR A 43 -9.82 13.70 -15.94
N LEU A 44 -10.30 13.99 -14.73
CA LEU A 44 -11.55 14.74 -14.53
C LEU A 44 -11.46 16.13 -15.15
N LYS A 45 -10.35 16.84 -14.93
CA LYS A 45 -10.12 18.17 -15.52
C LYS A 45 -10.19 18.11 -17.05
N GLN A 46 -9.48 17.18 -17.67
CA GLN A 46 -9.49 17.02 -19.12
C GLN A 46 -10.89 16.66 -19.67
N TYR A 47 -11.57 15.74 -18.99
CA TYR A 47 -12.92 15.34 -19.36
C TYR A 47 -13.92 16.49 -19.26
N ALA A 48 -13.92 17.23 -18.16
CA ALA A 48 -14.83 18.37 -17.97
C ALA A 48 -14.54 19.48 -18.97
N GLN A 49 -13.27 19.81 -19.24
CA GLN A 49 -12.91 20.79 -20.26
C GLN A 49 -13.42 20.36 -21.64
N LYS A 50 -13.17 19.11 -22.03
CA LYS A 50 -13.59 18.60 -23.32
C LYS A 50 -15.12 18.58 -23.48
N ASN A 51 -15.83 18.21 -22.43
CA ASN A 51 -17.29 18.21 -22.41
C ASN A 51 -17.86 19.62 -22.55
N LEU A 52 -17.29 20.60 -21.85
CA LEU A 52 -17.70 22.02 -21.97
C LEU A 52 -17.38 22.59 -23.36
N GLU A 53 -16.24 22.24 -23.96
CA GLU A 53 -15.93 22.64 -25.36
C GLU A 53 -16.97 22.11 -26.34
N LEU A 54 -17.33 20.82 -26.22
CA LEU A 54 -18.35 20.21 -27.10
C LEU A 54 -19.72 20.83 -26.88
N THR A 55 -20.08 21.09 -25.61
CA THR A 55 -21.35 21.78 -25.29
C THR A 55 -21.34 23.19 -25.85
N GLY A 56 -20.26 23.96 -25.69
CA GLY A 56 -20.10 25.30 -26.22
C GLY A 56 -20.17 25.33 -27.72
N ALA A 57 -19.56 24.39 -28.44
CA ALA A 57 -19.63 24.27 -29.88
C ALA A 57 -21.06 23.97 -30.36
N SER A 58 -21.79 23.08 -29.69
CA SER A 58 -23.19 22.80 -29.99
C SER A 58 -24.11 24.03 -29.76
N MET A 59 -23.87 24.73 -28.63
CA MET A 59 -24.62 25.95 -28.28
C MET A 59 -24.32 27.11 -29.22
N SER A 60 -23.07 27.25 -29.67
CA SER A 60 -22.66 28.27 -30.65
C SER A 60 -23.53 28.22 -31.90
N HIS A 61 -23.81 27.05 -32.43
CA HIS A 61 -24.71 26.88 -33.59
C HIS A 61 -26.16 27.29 -33.29
N THR A 62 -26.66 26.98 -32.11
CA THR A 62 -28.03 27.29 -31.72
C THR A 62 -28.20 28.79 -31.43
N LEU A 63 -27.18 29.45 -30.90
CA LEU A 63 -27.19 30.88 -30.55
C LEU A 63 -26.84 31.80 -31.73
N GLU A 64 -26.27 31.26 -32.79
CA GLU A 64 -25.90 31.99 -34.01
C GLU A 64 -27.07 32.82 -34.56
N ALA A 65 -28.24 32.22 -34.74
CA ALA A 65 -29.42 32.91 -35.24
C ALA A 65 -29.87 34.04 -34.31
N ALA A 66 -29.88 33.80 -33.01
CA ALA A 66 -30.29 34.81 -32.02
C ALA A 66 -29.37 36.04 -32.03
N LEU A 67 -28.04 35.84 -32.19
CA LEU A 67 -27.09 36.96 -32.30
C LEU A 67 -27.24 37.70 -33.64
N VAL A 68 -27.35 37.00 -34.74
CA VAL A 68 -27.46 37.60 -36.07
C VAL A 68 -28.77 38.44 -36.21
N PHE A 69 -29.87 37.96 -35.62
CA PHE A 69 -31.16 38.69 -35.64
C PHE A 69 -31.30 39.65 -34.46
N ASN A 70 -30.27 39.79 -33.61
CA ASN A 70 -30.27 40.68 -32.46
C ASN A 70 -31.47 40.42 -31.51
N ASP A 71 -31.76 39.14 -31.24
CA ASP A 71 -32.83 38.69 -30.34
C ASP A 71 -32.30 38.14 -29.02
N PRO A 72 -32.10 38.97 -27.98
CA PRO A 72 -31.64 38.54 -26.70
C PRO A 72 -32.64 37.64 -25.96
N GLN A 73 -33.92 37.73 -26.26
CA GLN A 73 -34.93 36.93 -25.60
C GLN A 73 -34.85 35.47 -26.05
N ALA A 74 -34.74 35.22 -27.34
CA ALA A 74 -34.53 33.89 -27.88
C ALA A 74 -33.21 33.25 -27.37
N ALA A 75 -32.13 34.05 -27.24
CA ALA A 75 -30.89 33.60 -26.65
C ALA A 75 -31.06 33.17 -25.17
N ASN A 76 -31.72 33.98 -24.35
CA ASN A 76 -31.97 33.65 -22.94
C ASN A 76 -32.86 32.41 -22.75
N GLU A 77 -33.90 32.23 -23.60
CA GLU A 77 -34.77 31.05 -23.58
C GLU A 77 -33.99 29.79 -23.92
N THR A 78 -33.11 29.86 -24.91
CA THR A 78 -32.21 28.77 -25.29
C THR A 78 -31.27 28.42 -24.16
N LEU A 79 -30.58 29.40 -23.55
CA LEU A 79 -29.71 29.22 -22.42
C LEU A 79 -30.44 28.61 -21.22
N ALA A 80 -31.66 29.09 -20.92
CA ALA A 80 -32.46 28.59 -19.80
C ALA A 80 -32.90 27.14 -20.03
N THR A 81 -33.25 26.75 -21.25
CA THR A 81 -33.63 25.38 -21.57
C THR A 81 -32.49 24.40 -21.40
N LEU A 82 -31.31 24.72 -21.93
CA LEU A 82 -30.12 23.90 -21.85
C LEU A 82 -29.51 23.89 -20.45
N GLY A 83 -29.54 25.03 -19.74
CA GLY A 83 -29.08 25.14 -18.37
C GLY A 83 -29.90 24.31 -17.38
N LYS A 84 -31.23 24.22 -17.57
CA LYS A 84 -32.12 23.35 -16.79
C LYS A 84 -31.77 21.85 -16.96
N GLN A 85 -31.24 21.47 -18.12
CA GLN A 85 -30.75 20.11 -18.36
C GLN A 85 -29.45 19.79 -17.62
N GLY A 86 -28.84 20.78 -16.95
CA GLY A 86 -27.68 20.56 -16.08
C GLY A 86 -26.33 20.50 -16.78
N GLN A 87 -26.24 20.93 -18.03
CA GLN A 87 -25.03 20.85 -18.83
C GLN A 87 -23.92 21.81 -18.40
N PHE A 88 -24.27 22.94 -17.77
CA PHE A 88 -23.33 23.97 -17.26
C PHE A 88 -23.94 24.69 -16.05
N ALA A 89 -23.12 25.40 -15.29
CA ALA A 89 -23.55 26.22 -14.16
C ALA A 89 -23.76 27.70 -14.54
N MET A 90 -22.96 28.20 -15.45
CA MET A 90 -23.06 29.58 -15.95
C MET A 90 -22.78 29.60 -17.44
N ALA A 91 -23.57 30.35 -18.17
CA ALA A 91 -23.35 30.65 -19.57
C ALA A 91 -23.58 32.16 -19.80
N ASN A 92 -22.55 32.83 -20.27
CA ASN A 92 -22.64 34.24 -20.68
C ASN A 92 -22.33 34.33 -22.17
N VAL A 93 -23.20 35.01 -22.92
CA VAL A 93 -23.01 35.29 -24.33
C VAL A 93 -22.65 36.76 -24.49
N PHE A 94 -21.57 37.01 -25.21
CA PHE A 94 -21.10 38.35 -25.54
C PHE A 94 -21.16 38.60 -27.07
N ASP A 95 -21.48 39.82 -27.44
CA ASP A 95 -21.38 40.31 -28.80
C ASP A 95 -19.92 40.64 -29.18
N ILE A 96 -19.64 40.94 -30.46
CA ILE A 96 -18.33 41.34 -30.98
C ILE A 96 -17.72 42.57 -30.25
N HIS A 97 -18.55 43.37 -29.60
CA HIS A 97 -18.16 44.53 -28.80
C HIS A 97 -17.96 44.23 -27.33
N GLU A 98 -17.83 42.93 -26.95
CA GLU A 98 -17.74 42.45 -25.56
C GLU A 98 -18.92 42.87 -24.67
N LYS A 99 -20.03 43.26 -25.29
CA LYS A 99 -21.27 43.60 -24.54
C LYS A 99 -22.03 42.30 -24.24
N GLN A 100 -22.43 42.11 -22.98
CA GLN A 100 -23.22 40.97 -22.57
C GLN A 100 -24.57 41.01 -23.27
N PHE A 101 -24.85 40.00 -24.12
CA PHE A 101 -26.05 39.85 -24.92
C PHE A 101 -27.13 39.01 -24.22
N ALA A 102 -26.71 37.89 -23.61
CA ALA A 102 -27.56 37.00 -22.82
C ALA A 102 -26.76 36.37 -21.68
N SER A 103 -27.45 36.01 -20.61
CA SER A 103 -26.82 35.31 -19.49
C SER A 103 -27.78 34.37 -18.79
N TRP A 104 -27.23 33.25 -18.35
CA TRP A 104 -27.93 32.32 -17.48
C TRP A 104 -26.99 31.81 -16.41
N VAL A 105 -27.48 31.81 -15.17
CA VAL A 105 -26.71 31.33 -14.01
C VAL A 105 -27.60 30.36 -13.24
N TRP A 106 -27.05 29.20 -12.94
CA TRP A 106 -27.68 28.28 -12.01
C TRP A 106 -27.65 28.88 -10.60
N ASN A 107 -28.83 29.06 -10.02
CA ASN A 107 -28.96 29.51 -8.63
C ASN A 107 -29.33 28.29 -7.75
N PRO A 108 -28.38 27.69 -7.03
CA PRO A 108 -28.68 26.59 -6.13
C PRO A 108 -29.20 27.18 -4.81
N GLU A 109 -30.49 27.11 -4.56
CA GLU A 109 -31.04 27.46 -3.25
C GLU A 109 -30.57 26.54 -2.11
N ASP A 110 -29.88 25.42 -2.40
CA ASP A 110 -29.58 24.36 -1.43
C ASP A 110 -28.17 23.74 -1.54
N SER A 111 -27.19 24.32 -2.20
CA SER A 111 -25.86 23.68 -2.23
C SER A 111 -24.93 24.22 -1.13
N SER A 112 -25.01 23.61 0.03
CA SER A 112 -24.02 23.77 1.12
C SER A 112 -22.71 22.99 0.86
N ASP A 113 -22.42 22.65 -0.39
CA ASP A 113 -21.21 21.85 -0.72
C ASP A 113 -19.99 22.77 -0.87
N THR A 114 -19.55 23.28 0.29
CA THR A 114 -18.39 24.20 0.40
C THR A 114 -17.10 23.58 -0.15
N LEU A 115 -16.96 22.24 -0.06
CA LEU A 115 -15.81 21.52 -0.58
C LEU A 115 -15.86 21.44 -2.12
N GLY A 116 -17.03 21.17 -2.70
CA GLY A 116 -17.23 21.16 -4.15
C GLY A 116 -16.89 22.52 -4.76
N ALA A 117 -17.36 23.61 -4.17
CA ALA A 117 -17.09 24.98 -4.61
C ALA A 117 -15.60 25.35 -4.53
N LEU A 118 -14.90 24.96 -3.47
CA LEU A 118 -13.45 25.20 -3.31
C LEU A 118 -12.64 24.44 -4.37
N VAL A 119 -12.99 23.20 -4.61
CA VAL A 119 -12.30 22.32 -5.58
C VAL A 119 -12.58 22.77 -7.02
N SER A 120 -13.82 23.14 -7.35
CA SER A 120 -14.17 23.64 -8.68
C SER A 120 -13.47 24.96 -8.99
N HIS A 121 -13.41 25.88 -8.05
CA HIS A 121 -12.68 27.13 -8.21
C HIS A 121 -11.17 26.91 -8.42
N TRP A 122 -10.58 25.93 -7.76
CA TRP A 122 -9.16 25.57 -7.94
C TRP A 122 -8.89 24.82 -9.25
N LEU A 123 -9.79 23.91 -9.67
CA LEU A 123 -9.64 23.15 -10.91
C LEU A 123 -9.95 23.96 -12.17
N PHE A 124 -10.96 24.82 -12.11
CA PHE A 124 -11.52 25.59 -13.23
C PHE A 124 -11.57 27.08 -12.94
N PRO A 125 -10.41 27.74 -12.80
CA PRO A 125 -10.36 29.15 -12.44
C PRO A 125 -10.87 30.08 -13.55
N VAL A 126 -11.00 29.60 -14.78
CA VAL A 126 -11.41 30.40 -15.95
C VAL A 126 -12.53 29.72 -16.70
N PRO A 127 -13.63 30.43 -17.02
CA PRO A 127 -14.68 29.93 -17.91
C PRO A 127 -14.09 29.56 -19.28
N ILE A 128 -14.63 28.51 -19.90
CA ILE A 128 -14.25 28.14 -21.26
C ILE A 128 -14.97 29.05 -22.25
N SER A 129 -14.19 29.69 -23.11
CA SER A 129 -14.68 30.56 -24.15
C SER A 129 -14.75 29.83 -25.49
N GLN A 130 -15.88 30.00 -26.21
CA GLN A 130 -16.09 29.47 -27.56
C GLN A 130 -16.64 30.59 -28.47
N PRO A 131 -16.00 30.84 -29.63
CA PRO A 131 -16.49 31.80 -30.57
C PRO A 131 -17.79 31.31 -31.25
N ILE A 132 -18.73 32.21 -31.42
CA ILE A 132 -19.94 31.99 -32.20
C ILE A 132 -19.68 32.52 -33.64
N MET A 133 -19.73 31.62 -34.61
CA MET A 133 -19.36 31.94 -35.99
C MET A 133 -20.61 32.04 -36.89
N HIS A 134 -20.62 33.03 -37.75
CA HIS A 134 -21.60 33.15 -38.84
C HIS A 134 -20.86 33.38 -40.16
N ASN A 135 -21.09 32.49 -41.15
CA ASN A 135 -20.41 32.55 -42.45
C ASN A 135 -18.87 32.67 -42.35
N GLY A 136 -18.25 32.03 -41.37
CA GLY A 136 -16.78 32.04 -41.17
C GLY A 136 -16.25 33.31 -40.48
N GLN A 137 -17.10 34.22 -39.99
CA GLN A 137 -16.74 35.39 -39.21
C GLN A 137 -17.27 35.26 -37.77
N PRO A 138 -16.49 35.65 -36.73
CA PRO A 138 -16.99 35.63 -35.37
C PRO A 138 -18.03 36.74 -35.17
N VAL A 139 -19.22 36.39 -34.68
CA VAL A 139 -20.31 37.31 -34.37
C VAL A 139 -20.51 37.51 -32.87
N GLY A 140 -19.84 36.69 -32.06
CA GLY A 140 -19.87 36.77 -30.62
C GLY A 140 -19.09 35.65 -29.98
N GLU A 141 -19.19 35.53 -28.66
CA GLU A 141 -18.50 34.59 -27.83
C GLU A 141 -19.42 34.06 -26.75
N ILE A 142 -19.39 32.75 -26.51
CA ILE A 142 -20.04 32.14 -25.33
C ILE A 142 -19.00 31.71 -24.31
N ARG A 143 -19.20 32.09 -23.04
CA ARG A 143 -18.36 31.67 -21.90
C ARG A 143 -19.17 30.74 -21.01
N LEU A 144 -18.62 29.53 -20.79
CA LEU A 144 -19.27 28.48 -20.03
C LEU A 144 -18.45 28.12 -18.79
N ALA A 145 -19.16 27.93 -17.67
CA ALA A 145 -18.57 27.37 -16.46
C ALA A 145 -19.21 26.03 -16.10
N ALA A 146 -18.38 25.10 -15.62
CA ALA A 146 -18.82 23.78 -15.21
C ALA A 146 -19.68 23.83 -13.94
N ARG A 147 -20.52 22.83 -13.74
CA ARG A 147 -21.38 22.71 -12.56
C ARG A 147 -20.60 22.10 -11.40
N ASP A 148 -20.46 22.85 -10.32
CA ASP A 148 -19.69 22.48 -9.13
C ASP A 148 -20.21 21.22 -8.45
N THR A 149 -21.53 21.05 -8.38
CA THR A 149 -22.16 19.90 -7.71
C THR A 149 -21.85 18.56 -8.37
N LEU A 150 -21.80 18.51 -9.71
CA LEU A 150 -21.44 17.29 -10.44
C LEU A 150 -19.98 16.91 -10.25
N ILE A 151 -19.11 17.92 -10.25
CA ILE A 151 -17.68 17.76 -10.04
C ILE A 151 -17.41 17.26 -8.61
N GLY A 152 -18.03 17.87 -7.61
CA GLY A 152 -17.90 17.48 -6.20
C GLY A 152 -18.33 16.03 -5.96
N HIS A 153 -19.50 15.63 -6.47
CA HIS A 153 -20.00 14.27 -6.33
C HIS A 153 -19.07 13.23 -6.99
N PHE A 154 -18.59 13.52 -8.19
CA PHE A 154 -17.65 12.63 -8.88
C PHE A 154 -16.33 12.47 -8.12
N ILE A 155 -15.76 13.57 -7.60
CA ILE A 155 -14.53 13.53 -6.81
C ILE A 155 -14.73 12.71 -5.55
N TRP A 156 -15.83 12.94 -4.82
CA TRP A 156 -16.12 12.19 -3.60
C TRP A 156 -16.31 10.70 -3.86
N MET A 157 -17.06 10.35 -4.91
CA MET A 157 -17.28 8.96 -5.28
C MET A 157 -15.97 8.28 -5.71
N SER A 158 -15.16 8.94 -6.54
CA SER A 158 -13.85 8.44 -6.96
C SER A 158 -12.92 8.23 -5.77
N PHE A 159 -12.88 9.19 -4.86
CA PHE A 159 -12.08 9.10 -3.63
C PHE A 159 -12.53 7.93 -2.75
N ALA A 160 -13.83 7.76 -2.53
CA ALA A 160 -14.38 6.66 -1.74
C ALA A 160 -14.06 5.30 -2.36
N VAL A 161 -14.24 5.14 -3.67
CA VAL A 161 -13.94 3.90 -4.39
C VAL A 161 -12.43 3.59 -4.33
N LEU A 162 -11.57 4.57 -4.63
CA LEU A 162 -10.12 4.39 -4.56
C LEU A 162 -9.66 4.00 -3.17
N THR A 163 -10.17 4.69 -2.14
CA THR A 163 -9.84 4.37 -0.74
C THR A 163 -10.30 2.96 -0.37
N GLY A 164 -11.52 2.57 -0.77
CA GLY A 164 -12.04 1.22 -0.57
C GLY A 164 -11.19 0.14 -1.23
N CYS A 165 -10.79 0.34 -2.49
CA CYS A 165 -9.91 -0.58 -3.21
C CYS A 165 -8.54 -0.73 -2.54
N ILE A 166 -7.94 0.35 -2.08
CA ILE A 166 -6.64 0.32 -1.42
C ILE A 166 -6.72 -0.34 -0.05
N LEU A 167 -7.77 -0.08 0.72
CA LEU A 167 -7.99 -0.78 1.99
C LEU A 167 -8.15 -2.28 1.77
N PHE A 168 -8.91 -2.70 0.78
CA PHE A 168 -9.09 -4.11 0.42
C PHE A 168 -7.76 -4.75 -0.01
N ALA A 169 -7.01 -4.11 -0.90
CA ALA A 169 -5.69 -4.57 -1.31
C ALA A 169 -4.70 -4.66 -0.13
N SER A 170 -4.76 -3.70 0.81
CA SER A 170 -3.92 -3.69 2.02
C SER A 170 -4.23 -4.87 2.93
N VAL A 171 -5.51 -5.23 3.11
CA VAL A 171 -5.90 -6.40 3.89
C VAL A 171 -5.35 -7.68 3.26
N ILE A 172 -5.48 -7.83 1.94
CA ILE A 172 -4.92 -8.99 1.21
C ILE A 172 -3.40 -9.05 1.37
N ALA A 173 -2.70 -7.95 1.14
CA ALA A 173 -1.24 -7.88 1.27
C ALA A 173 -0.78 -8.25 2.69
N LEU A 174 -1.45 -7.75 3.72
CA LEU A 174 -1.14 -8.06 5.11
C LEU A 174 -1.42 -9.53 5.47
N THR A 175 -2.47 -10.13 4.93
CA THR A 175 -2.79 -11.56 5.17
C THR A 175 -1.77 -12.47 4.51
N ILE A 176 -1.40 -12.21 3.26
CA ILE A 176 -0.35 -12.95 2.54
C ILE A 176 0.99 -12.82 3.29
N THR A 177 1.38 -11.59 3.65
CA THR A 177 2.60 -11.33 4.39
C THR A 177 2.65 -12.07 5.73
N ARG A 178 1.53 -12.11 6.47
CA ARG A 178 1.46 -12.87 7.73
C ARG A 178 1.63 -14.37 7.51
N SER A 179 1.00 -14.91 6.48
CA SER A 179 1.10 -16.33 6.15
C SER A 179 2.54 -16.75 5.82
N LEU A 180 3.23 -15.99 4.97
CA LEU A 180 4.62 -16.25 4.60
C LEU A 180 5.58 -16.15 5.80
N HIS A 181 5.38 -15.17 6.68
CA HIS A 181 6.25 -15.01 7.85
C HIS A 181 6.13 -16.11 8.89
N HIS A 182 4.96 -16.72 9.05
CA HIS A 182 4.82 -17.82 10.03
C HIS A 182 5.70 -19.01 9.65
N GLY A 183 5.73 -19.39 8.37
CA GLY A 183 6.57 -20.49 7.90
C GLY A 183 8.07 -20.26 8.17
N MET A 184 8.64 -19.15 7.70
CA MET A 184 10.08 -18.87 7.84
C MET A 184 10.55 -18.74 9.28
N VAL A 185 9.75 -18.06 10.13
CA VAL A 185 10.15 -17.86 11.53
C VAL A 185 10.12 -19.15 12.32
N GLU A 186 9.16 -20.03 12.07
CA GLU A 186 9.05 -21.33 12.72
C GLU A 186 10.24 -22.23 12.39
N GLU A 187 10.71 -22.24 11.15
CA GLU A 187 11.88 -23.00 10.71
C GLU A 187 13.16 -22.54 11.39
N ILE A 188 13.42 -21.22 11.44
CA ILE A 188 14.58 -20.66 12.14
C ILE A 188 14.51 -20.94 13.65
N GLN A 189 13.33 -20.85 14.27
CA GLN A 189 13.16 -21.16 15.68
C GLN A 189 13.45 -22.64 15.95
N ASN A 190 12.99 -23.56 15.11
CA ASN A 190 13.25 -24.98 15.25
C ASN A 190 14.76 -25.29 15.25
N ILE A 191 15.53 -24.74 14.30
CA ILE A 191 16.98 -24.88 14.27
C ILE A 191 17.60 -24.31 15.55
N THR A 192 17.19 -23.08 15.94
CA THR A 192 17.73 -22.40 17.13
C THR A 192 17.47 -23.19 18.40
N ASP A 193 16.31 -23.79 18.56
CA ASP A 193 15.93 -24.58 19.74
C ASP A 193 16.76 -25.86 19.83
N VAL A 194 17.02 -26.56 18.70
CA VAL A 194 17.87 -27.74 18.68
C VAL A 194 19.34 -27.39 19.02
N VAL A 195 19.85 -26.28 18.43
CA VAL A 195 21.20 -25.77 18.76
C VAL A 195 21.33 -25.43 20.25
N HIS A 196 20.32 -24.78 20.81
CA HIS A 196 20.31 -24.40 22.23
C HIS A 196 20.29 -25.62 23.14
N ASP A 197 19.49 -26.64 22.80
CA ASP A 197 19.37 -27.90 23.53
C ASP A 197 20.69 -28.69 23.50
N ALA A 198 21.28 -28.82 22.30
CA ALA A 198 22.59 -29.45 22.13
C ALA A 198 23.69 -28.79 22.97
N ARG A 199 23.71 -27.44 22.99
CA ARG A 199 24.72 -26.67 23.73
C ARG A 199 24.50 -26.71 25.24
N LYS A 200 23.26 -26.55 25.74
CA LYS A 200 22.96 -26.41 27.16
C LYS A 200 22.87 -27.75 27.86
N ASN A 201 22.18 -28.70 27.25
CA ASN A 201 21.86 -30.00 27.85
C ASN A 201 22.75 -31.11 27.31
N ARG A 202 23.66 -30.82 26.37
CA ARG A 202 24.51 -31.83 25.66
C ARG A 202 23.65 -32.95 25.06
N ASN A 203 22.44 -32.62 24.66
CA ASN A 203 21.53 -33.55 24.02
C ASN A 203 21.74 -33.50 22.52
N PHE A 204 22.54 -34.42 21.99
CA PHE A 204 22.86 -34.53 20.56
C PHE A 204 21.90 -35.46 19.81
N SER A 205 20.95 -36.10 20.52
CA SER A 205 19.98 -37.03 19.88
C SER A 205 18.77 -36.32 19.25
N ARG A 206 18.56 -35.03 19.57
CA ARG A 206 17.49 -34.24 18.97
C ARG A 206 17.89 -33.81 17.57
N ARG A 207 16.94 -33.87 16.61
CA ARG A 207 17.16 -33.50 15.21
C ARG A 207 16.33 -32.31 14.81
N VAL A 208 16.87 -31.51 13.90
CA VAL A 208 16.14 -30.45 13.18
C VAL A 208 15.14 -31.10 12.28
N LYS A 209 13.89 -30.63 12.31
CA LYS A 209 12.82 -31.10 11.40
C LYS A 209 13.10 -30.62 9.99
N GLU A 210 12.61 -31.36 9.01
CA GLU A 210 12.67 -30.98 7.60
C GLU A 210 12.03 -29.62 7.36
N GLY A 211 12.80 -28.72 6.74
CA GLY A 211 12.35 -27.39 6.35
C GLY A 211 11.52 -27.45 5.06
N ARG A 212 10.56 -26.52 4.92
CA ARG A 212 9.76 -26.38 3.69
C ARG A 212 10.49 -25.60 2.60
N ILE A 213 11.49 -24.81 2.99
CA ILE A 213 12.31 -23.97 2.11
C ILE A 213 13.64 -24.69 1.94
N GLU A 214 14.09 -24.82 0.69
CA GLU A 214 15.29 -25.57 0.31
C GLU A 214 16.55 -25.19 1.12
N GLU A 215 16.76 -23.89 1.34
CA GLU A 215 17.90 -23.39 2.09
C GLU A 215 17.86 -23.80 3.58
N PHE A 216 16.68 -23.82 4.17
CA PHE A 216 16.52 -24.28 5.57
C PHE A 216 16.55 -25.81 5.68
N HIS A 217 16.04 -26.53 4.68
CA HIS A 217 16.15 -27.97 4.61
C HIS A 217 17.62 -28.40 4.59
N ARG A 218 18.39 -27.85 3.66
CA ARG A 218 19.83 -28.14 3.53
C ARG A 218 20.62 -27.76 4.78
N LEU A 219 20.33 -26.58 5.37
CA LEU A 219 20.94 -26.18 6.64
C LEU A 219 20.59 -27.16 7.77
N GLY A 220 19.37 -27.67 7.80
CA GLY A 220 18.91 -28.66 8.76
C GLY A 220 19.63 -30.01 8.60
N GLU A 221 19.84 -30.47 7.38
CA GLU A 221 20.60 -31.70 7.07
C GLU A 221 22.06 -31.58 7.48
N ASP A 222 22.74 -30.47 7.12
CA ASP A 222 24.12 -30.21 7.50
C ASP A 222 24.28 -30.19 9.04
N PHE A 223 23.29 -29.59 9.71
CA PHE A 223 23.30 -29.51 11.16
C PHE A 223 23.02 -30.88 11.82
N ASN A 224 22.11 -31.69 11.27
CA ASN A 224 21.85 -33.05 11.75
C ASN A 224 23.08 -33.93 11.59
N SER A 225 23.79 -33.83 10.46
CA SER A 225 25.06 -34.55 10.24
C SER A 225 26.12 -34.19 11.29
N LEU A 226 26.23 -32.91 11.66
CA LEU A 226 27.13 -32.43 12.67
C LEU A 226 26.74 -32.96 14.08
N LEU A 227 25.44 -33.07 14.36
CA LEU A 227 24.96 -33.68 15.61
C LEU A 227 25.27 -35.19 15.67
N ASP A 228 25.17 -35.91 14.55
CA ASP A 228 25.55 -37.33 14.46
C ASP A 228 27.02 -37.53 14.78
N GLU A 229 27.92 -36.70 14.22
CA GLU A 229 29.35 -36.74 14.54
C GLU A 229 29.59 -36.47 16.02
N MET A 230 28.90 -35.47 16.61
CA MET A 230 29.06 -35.16 18.04
C MET A 230 28.57 -36.29 18.94
N GLU A 231 27.48 -36.95 18.60
CA GLU A 231 26.93 -38.10 19.33
C GLU A 231 27.92 -39.27 19.30
N GLU A 232 28.51 -39.56 18.13
CA GLU A 232 29.54 -40.58 17.96
C GLU A 232 30.81 -40.27 18.80
N TRP A 233 31.24 -39.00 18.77
CA TRP A 233 32.37 -38.57 19.60
C TRP A 233 32.10 -38.70 21.09
N GLN A 234 30.90 -38.40 21.54
CA GLN A 234 30.51 -38.57 22.95
C GLN A 234 30.52 -40.03 23.36
N MET A 235 30.01 -40.94 22.53
CA MET A 235 30.02 -42.37 22.78
C MET A 235 31.47 -42.91 22.86
N LYS A 236 32.33 -42.52 21.91
CA LYS A 236 33.74 -42.91 21.89
C LYS A 236 34.47 -42.41 23.15
N LEU A 237 34.18 -41.18 23.61
CA LEU A 237 34.76 -40.60 24.80
C LEU A 237 34.31 -41.36 26.07
N GLN A 238 33.05 -41.72 26.17
CA GLN A 238 32.49 -42.52 27.25
C GLN A 238 33.12 -43.90 27.31
N GLU A 239 33.27 -44.58 26.17
CA GLU A 239 33.93 -45.87 26.08
C GLU A 239 35.39 -45.82 26.49
N LYS A 240 36.14 -44.81 26.03
CA LYS A 240 37.52 -44.59 26.43
C LYS A 240 37.67 -44.31 27.93
N ASN A 241 36.78 -43.49 28.49
CA ASN A 241 36.75 -43.21 29.94
C ASN A 241 36.43 -44.49 30.72
N ALA A 242 35.48 -45.28 30.30
CA ALA A 242 35.17 -46.57 30.92
C ALA A 242 36.37 -47.56 30.84
N GLN A 243 37.06 -47.61 29.71
CA GLN A 243 38.28 -48.42 29.55
C GLN A 243 39.42 -47.94 30.46
N LEU A 244 39.65 -46.59 30.51
CA LEU A 244 40.65 -46.01 31.41
C LEU A 244 40.34 -46.33 32.90
N MET A 245 39.06 -46.16 33.30
CA MET A 245 38.62 -46.55 34.63
C MET A 245 38.86 -48.00 34.96
N ARG A 246 38.53 -48.92 34.02
CA ARG A 246 38.82 -50.35 34.20
C ARG A 246 40.30 -50.61 34.38
N THR A 247 41.16 -50.06 33.52
CA THR A 247 42.62 -50.21 33.63
C THR A 247 43.18 -49.59 34.85
N ALA A 248 42.66 -48.49 35.35
CA ALA A 248 43.07 -47.78 36.56
C ALA A 248 42.63 -48.49 37.86
N MET A 249 41.52 -49.26 37.80
CA MET A 249 40.95 -49.91 38.98
C MET A 249 41.17 -51.44 39.05
N HIS A 250 41.52 -52.08 37.94
CA HIS A 250 41.69 -53.54 37.84
C HIS A 250 43.07 -53.89 37.27
N ASP A 251 43.65 -54.99 37.78
CA ASP A 251 44.87 -55.56 37.24
C ASP A 251 44.63 -56.25 35.91
N PRO A 252 45.36 -55.94 34.83
CA PRO A 252 45.11 -56.44 33.48
C PRO A 252 45.37 -57.94 33.29
N LEU A 253 46.15 -58.57 34.21
CA LEU A 253 46.48 -59.99 34.16
C LEU A 253 45.45 -60.85 34.87
N THR A 254 45.02 -60.43 36.06
CA THR A 254 44.14 -61.21 36.94
C THR A 254 42.68 -60.79 36.88
N GLY A 255 42.38 -59.63 36.35
CA GLY A 255 40.99 -59.02 36.29
C GLY A 255 40.50 -58.60 37.68
N LEU A 256 41.29 -58.75 38.73
CA LEU A 256 40.91 -58.37 40.09
C LEU A 256 41.17 -56.89 40.38
N ALA A 257 40.46 -56.34 41.40
CA ALA A 257 40.67 -54.96 41.84
C ALA A 257 42.13 -54.75 42.27
N ASN A 258 42.78 -53.74 41.70
CA ASN A 258 44.14 -53.41 42.00
C ASN A 258 44.23 -52.61 43.32
N ARG A 259 45.46 -52.40 43.84
CA ARG A 259 45.72 -51.70 45.08
C ARG A 259 45.08 -50.27 45.12
N ALA A 260 44.93 -49.62 43.99
CA ALA A 260 44.34 -48.31 43.97
C ALA A 260 42.78 -48.34 44.16
N ALA A 261 42.10 -49.36 43.60
CA ALA A 261 40.70 -49.60 43.84
C ALA A 261 40.37 -49.90 45.28
N PHE A 262 41.22 -50.73 45.92
CA PHE A 262 41.08 -51.10 47.35
C PHE A 262 41.22 -49.89 48.28
N ARG A 263 42.12 -48.98 47.98
CA ARG A 263 42.38 -47.78 48.81
C ARG A 263 41.26 -46.75 48.68
N ASN A 264 40.51 -46.69 47.56
CA ASN A 264 39.39 -45.74 47.33
C ASN A 264 38.03 -46.24 47.87
N SER A 265 38.00 -47.50 48.37
CA SER A 265 36.77 -48.11 48.93
C SER A 265 36.74 -48.14 50.46
N ILE A 266 37.77 -47.58 51.09
CA ILE A 266 37.87 -47.30 52.54
C ILE A 266 37.72 -45.80 52.73
#